data_743458aca0b71724d88b8438cda84271
#
_entry.id   743458aca0b71724d88b8438cda84271
#
_cell.length_a   1.000
_cell.length_b   1.000
_cell.length_c   1.000
_cell.angle_alpha   90.00
_cell.angle_beta   90.00
_cell.angle_gamma   90.00
#
_symmetry.space_group_name_H-M   'P 1'
#
loop_
_entity.id
_entity.type
_entity.pdbx_description
1 polymer ?
#
loop_
_entity_poly.entity_id
_entity_poly.type
_entity_poly.pdbx_seq_one_letter_code
_entity_poly.pdbx_strand_id
1 'polypeptide(L)'
;MSTHAVTWYRWDEMPKERVNAVLDRRLVTGEHMMLAHVYLKKGCIVPRHRHENEQISYVLDGALRFWIGEDESEEIVVRAGEVLHLPSNVWHKAEALEETVDVDVFSPPREDWLNKTDDYLRK
;
A
#
# COMPACT_ATOMS: atom_id res chain seq x y z
N MET A 1 -11.77 25.62 -18.48
CA MET A 1 -11.68 24.45 -19.34
C MET A 1 -10.71 23.44 -18.73
N SER A 2 -11.13 22.22 -18.65
CA SER A 2 -10.31 21.17 -18.14
C SER A 2 -9.36 20.68 -19.23
N THR A 3 -8.10 20.61 -18.90
CA THR A 3 -7.11 19.97 -19.77
C THR A 3 -6.87 18.57 -19.28
N HIS A 4 -7.02 17.60 -20.16
CA HIS A 4 -6.79 16.20 -19.82
C HIS A 4 -5.37 15.85 -20.22
N ALA A 5 -4.42 16.09 -19.30
CA ALA A 5 -3.04 15.74 -19.53
C ALA A 5 -2.87 14.23 -19.35
N VAL A 6 -2.38 13.58 -20.39
CA VAL A 6 -1.97 12.18 -20.30
C VAL A 6 -0.51 12.17 -19.89
N THR A 7 -0.21 11.45 -18.80
CA THR A 7 1.15 11.35 -18.29
C THR A 7 1.65 9.91 -18.40
N TRP A 8 2.95 9.78 -18.51
CA TRP A 8 3.61 8.50 -18.74
C TRP A 8 4.81 8.39 -17.81
N TYR A 9 4.95 7.26 -17.14
CA TYR A 9 5.96 7.07 -16.11
C TYR A 9 6.69 5.75 -16.30
N ARG A 10 7.96 5.72 -15.87
CA ARG A 10 8.71 4.49 -15.66
C ARG A 10 8.96 4.36 -14.16
N TRP A 11 8.56 3.26 -13.58
CA TRP A 11 8.76 3.04 -12.16
C TRP A 11 10.22 3.21 -11.73
N ASP A 12 11.14 2.65 -12.53
CA ASP A 12 12.57 2.66 -12.21
C ASP A 12 13.16 4.06 -12.17
N GLU A 13 12.54 5.01 -12.85
CA GLU A 13 13.02 6.39 -12.94
C GLU A 13 12.33 7.30 -11.92
N MET A 14 11.31 6.81 -11.23
CA MET A 14 10.58 7.60 -10.25
C MET A 14 11.31 7.57 -8.90
N PRO A 15 11.29 8.68 -8.15
CA PRO A 15 11.89 8.71 -6.83
C PRO A 15 11.28 7.66 -5.91
N LYS A 16 12.14 6.93 -5.20
CA LYS A 16 11.70 5.98 -4.19
C LYS A 16 11.73 6.68 -2.84
N GLU A 17 10.57 6.83 -2.22
CA GLU A 17 10.45 7.48 -0.91
C GLU A 17 10.79 6.46 0.18
N ARG A 18 11.76 6.80 1.04
CA ARG A 18 12.01 6.05 2.26
C ARG A 18 11.00 6.48 3.31
N VAL A 19 10.04 5.60 3.63
CA VAL A 19 9.02 5.88 4.64
C VAL A 19 9.54 5.58 6.04
N ASN A 20 10.20 4.43 6.18
CA ASN A 20 10.90 4.07 7.42
C ASN A 20 12.06 3.14 7.07
N ALA A 21 12.74 2.59 8.07
CA ALA A 21 13.95 1.79 7.85
C ALA A 21 13.72 0.53 7.02
N VAL A 22 12.48 0.03 6.94
CA VAL A 22 12.15 -1.25 6.32
C VAL A 22 11.06 -1.14 5.24
N LEU A 23 10.62 0.09 4.93
CA LEU A 23 9.56 0.30 3.95
C LEU A 23 9.86 1.51 3.07
N ASP A 24 9.88 1.27 1.75
CA ASP A 24 9.97 2.31 0.73
C ASP A 24 8.73 2.24 -0.15
N ARG A 25 8.44 3.31 -0.87
CA ARG A 25 7.33 3.31 -1.84
C ARG A 25 7.58 4.25 -3.01
N ARG A 26 6.93 3.93 -4.12
CA ARG A 26 6.76 4.81 -5.29
C ARG A 26 5.27 4.86 -5.58
N LEU A 27 4.78 6.01 -6.02
CA LEU A 27 3.36 6.11 -6.31
C LEU A 27 3.08 7.03 -7.49
N VAL A 28 1.96 6.75 -8.16
CA VAL A 28 1.35 7.61 -9.16
C VAL A 28 -0.06 7.90 -8.70
N THR A 29 -0.45 9.17 -8.67
CA THR A 29 -1.79 9.53 -8.25
C THR A 29 -2.53 10.25 -9.35
N GLY A 30 -3.80 9.89 -9.55
CA GLY A 30 -4.74 10.60 -10.37
C GLY A 30 -5.72 11.35 -9.48
N GLU A 31 -6.81 11.82 -10.08
CA GLU A 31 -7.85 12.53 -9.35
C GLU A 31 -8.67 11.58 -8.48
N HIS A 32 -8.98 10.38 -8.99
CA HIS A 32 -9.90 9.43 -8.35
C HIS A 32 -9.23 8.16 -7.85
N MET A 33 -7.96 7.96 -8.15
CA MET A 33 -7.27 6.72 -7.80
C MET A 33 -5.78 6.95 -7.66
N MET A 34 -5.15 6.06 -6.92
CA MET A 34 -3.70 6.05 -6.71
C MET A 34 -3.18 4.64 -6.93
N LEU A 35 -2.03 4.53 -7.57
CA LEU A 35 -1.30 3.29 -7.76
C LEU A 35 0.04 3.42 -7.06
N ALA A 36 0.37 2.48 -6.18
CA ALA A 36 1.63 2.50 -5.46
C ALA A 36 2.36 1.16 -5.56
N HIS A 37 3.67 1.23 -5.67
CA HIS A 37 4.55 0.10 -5.39
C HIS A 37 5.11 0.29 -3.99
N VAL A 38 4.92 -0.69 -3.14
CA VAL A 38 5.41 -0.69 -1.76
C VAL A 38 6.45 -1.79 -1.63
N TYR A 39 7.63 -1.42 -1.15
CA TYR A 39 8.78 -2.31 -1.00
C TYR A 39 8.99 -2.54 0.48
N LEU A 40 8.80 -3.79 0.94
CA LEU A 40 8.87 -4.14 2.34
C LEU A 40 10.00 -5.16 2.56
N LYS A 41 10.86 -4.87 3.51
CA LYS A 41 11.87 -5.85 3.93
C LYS A 41 11.21 -6.90 4.80
N LYS A 42 11.77 -8.12 4.82
CA LYS A 42 11.28 -9.19 5.67
C LYS A 42 11.14 -8.69 7.11
N GLY A 43 10.02 -8.99 7.73
CA GLY A 43 9.72 -8.60 9.11
C GLY A 43 9.10 -7.22 9.26
N CYS A 44 8.97 -6.46 8.16
CA CYS A 44 8.31 -5.15 8.21
C CYS A 44 6.86 -5.33 8.65
N ILE A 45 6.47 -4.55 9.66
CA ILE A 45 5.09 -4.52 10.17
C ILE A 45 4.44 -3.22 9.72
N VAL A 46 3.28 -3.35 9.08
CA VAL A 46 2.36 -2.23 8.87
C VAL A 46 1.35 -2.30 10.01
N PRO A 47 1.38 -1.37 10.97
CA PRO A 47 0.52 -1.44 12.14
C PRO A 47 -0.96 -1.44 11.78
N ARG A 48 -1.77 -1.97 12.69
CA ARG A 48 -3.22 -2.01 12.50
C ARG A 48 -3.77 -0.60 12.28
N HIS A 49 -4.53 -0.43 11.20
CA HIS A 49 -5.13 0.84 10.82
C HIS A 49 -6.34 0.59 9.94
N ARG A 50 -7.08 1.63 9.66
CA ARG A 50 -8.14 1.63 8.66
C ARG A 50 -8.20 2.99 8.00
N HIS A 51 -8.80 3.03 6.82
CA HIS A 51 -8.98 4.26 6.06
C HIS A 51 -10.22 4.13 5.17
N GLU A 52 -10.79 5.27 4.79
CA GLU A 52 -11.98 5.28 3.93
C GLU A 52 -11.67 4.80 2.51
N ASN A 53 -10.41 4.89 2.09
CA ASN A 53 -10.00 4.46 0.76
C ASN A 53 -10.24 2.96 0.60
N GLU A 54 -10.90 2.59 -0.48
CA GLU A 54 -10.96 1.19 -0.88
C GLU A 54 -9.57 0.81 -1.39
N GLN A 55 -9.14 -0.42 -1.12
CA GLN A 55 -7.79 -0.86 -1.44
C GLN A 55 -7.81 -2.24 -2.10
N ILE A 56 -6.99 -2.37 -3.16
CA ILE A 56 -6.64 -3.67 -3.71
C ILE A 56 -5.13 -3.80 -3.58
N SER A 57 -4.68 -4.91 -3.00
CA SER A 57 -3.26 -5.23 -2.85
C SER A 57 -2.92 -6.44 -3.71
N TYR A 58 -1.93 -6.28 -4.58
CA TYR A 58 -1.45 -7.33 -5.47
C TYR A 58 0.03 -7.57 -5.17
N VAL A 59 0.35 -8.73 -4.62
CA VAL A 59 1.73 -9.10 -4.30
C VAL A 59 2.42 -9.59 -5.57
N LEU A 60 3.46 -8.88 -5.99
CA LEU A 60 4.26 -9.26 -7.16
C LEU A 60 5.37 -10.24 -6.79
N ASP A 61 5.97 -10.07 -5.62
CA ASP A 61 7.09 -10.87 -5.15
C ASP A 61 7.04 -10.92 -3.63
N GLY A 62 7.36 -12.05 -3.05
CA GLY A 62 7.33 -12.23 -1.60
C GLY A 62 5.98 -12.70 -1.09
N ALA A 63 5.67 -12.32 0.15
CA ALA A 63 4.42 -12.71 0.80
C ALA A 63 4.09 -11.76 1.95
N LEU A 64 2.81 -11.41 2.08
CA LEU A 64 2.29 -10.60 3.17
C LEU A 64 1.28 -11.41 3.98
N ARG A 65 1.40 -11.35 5.29
CA ARG A 65 0.36 -11.84 6.19
C ARG A 65 -0.48 -10.66 6.62
N PHE A 66 -1.79 -10.76 6.42
CA PHE A 66 -2.75 -9.75 6.86
C PHE A 66 -3.55 -10.28 8.03
N TRP A 67 -3.79 -9.42 9.02
CA TRP A 67 -4.77 -9.64 10.08
C TRP A 67 -5.90 -8.66 9.85
N ILE A 68 -7.12 -9.19 9.75
CA ILE A 68 -8.31 -8.43 9.39
C ILE A 68 -9.23 -8.31 10.58
N GLY A 69 -9.80 -7.12 10.75
CA GLY A 69 -10.75 -6.84 11.81
C GLY A 69 -10.12 -6.10 12.97
N GLU A 70 -10.95 -5.46 13.77
CA GLU A 70 -10.50 -4.70 14.94
C GLU A 70 -9.79 -5.59 15.95
N ASP A 71 -10.25 -6.83 16.08
CA ASP A 71 -9.68 -7.84 16.98
C ASP A 71 -8.64 -8.73 16.29
N GLU A 72 -8.33 -8.49 15.01
CA GLU A 72 -7.37 -9.26 14.23
C GLU A 72 -7.73 -10.75 14.14
N SER A 73 -9.03 -11.04 14.15
CA SER A 73 -9.53 -12.43 14.24
C SER A 73 -9.38 -13.23 12.94
N GLU A 74 -9.25 -12.55 11.80
CA GLU A 74 -9.08 -13.22 10.51
C GLU A 74 -7.66 -13.01 10.01
N GLU A 75 -7.01 -14.09 9.58
CA GLU A 75 -5.64 -14.05 9.08
C GLU A 75 -5.61 -14.58 7.66
N ILE A 76 -5.00 -13.79 6.75
CA ILE A 76 -4.88 -14.15 5.34
C ILE A 76 -3.44 -13.95 4.91
N VAL A 77 -2.84 -14.97 4.30
CA VAL A 77 -1.51 -14.84 3.69
C VAL A 77 -1.71 -14.65 2.19
N VAL A 78 -1.18 -13.55 1.67
CA VAL A 78 -1.22 -13.20 0.25
C VAL A 78 0.17 -13.40 -0.32
N ARG A 79 0.29 -14.32 -1.26
CA ARG A 79 1.58 -14.70 -1.86
C ARG A 79 1.72 -14.08 -3.25
N ALA A 80 2.92 -14.17 -3.80
CA ALA A 80 3.18 -13.67 -5.15
C ALA A 80 2.14 -14.18 -6.13
N GLY A 81 1.56 -13.28 -6.91
CA GLY A 81 0.50 -13.57 -7.88
C GLY A 81 -0.91 -13.54 -7.32
N GLU A 82 -1.06 -13.26 -6.02
CA GLU A 82 -2.36 -13.23 -5.36
C GLU A 82 -2.79 -11.80 -5.05
N VAL A 83 -4.08 -11.60 -4.93
CA VAL A 83 -4.70 -10.28 -4.76
C VAL A 83 -5.63 -10.30 -3.55
N LEU A 84 -5.57 -9.25 -2.74
CA LEU A 84 -6.47 -9.04 -1.61
C LEU A 84 -7.28 -7.77 -1.83
N HIS A 85 -8.58 -7.83 -1.63
CA HIS A 85 -9.47 -6.67 -1.65
C HIS A 85 -9.86 -6.27 -0.23
N LEU A 86 -9.60 -5.02 0.12
CA LEU A 86 -9.96 -4.44 1.42
C LEU A 86 -11.03 -3.37 1.20
N PRO A 87 -12.28 -3.63 1.61
CA PRO A 87 -13.32 -2.60 1.56
C PRO A 87 -12.99 -1.40 2.45
N SER A 88 -13.67 -0.27 2.19
CA SER A 88 -13.50 0.95 3.00
C SER A 88 -13.66 0.65 4.49
N ASN A 89 -12.76 1.24 5.28
CA ASN A 89 -12.81 1.23 6.74
C ASN A 89 -12.66 -0.14 7.42
N VAL A 90 -12.20 -1.14 6.72
CA VAL A 90 -11.89 -2.43 7.34
C VAL A 90 -10.53 -2.34 8.03
N TRP A 91 -10.50 -2.67 9.32
CA TRP A 91 -9.26 -2.71 10.10
C TRP A 91 -8.34 -3.78 9.53
N HIS A 92 -7.06 -3.43 9.34
CA HIS A 92 -6.06 -4.40 8.86
C HIS A 92 -4.67 -4.05 9.37
N LYS A 93 -3.87 -5.10 9.48
CA LYS A 93 -2.46 -5.06 9.86
C LYS A 93 -1.73 -6.01 8.92
N ALA A 94 -0.49 -5.74 8.60
CA ALA A 94 0.28 -6.61 7.71
C ALA A 94 1.69 -6.82 8.20
N GLU A 95 2.25 -7.98 7.86
CA GLU A 95 3.65 -8.31 8.08
C GLU A 95 4.23 -8.90 6.81
N ALA A 96 5.42 -8.43 6.42
CA ALA A 96 6.16 -9.02 5.32
C ALA A 96 6.87 -10.28 5.80
N LEU A 97 6.45 -11.43 5.27
CA LEU A 97 7.05 -12.72 5.62
C LEU A 97 8.38 -12.93 4.93
N GLU A 98 8.60 -12.21 3.83
CA GLU A 98 9.82 -12.20 3.02
C GLU A 98 10.01 -10.79 2.53
N GLU A 99 11.12 -10.50 1.88
CA GLU A 99 11.26 -9.25 1.14
C GLU A 99 10.16 -9.22 0.08
N THR A 100 9.34 -8.17 0.06
CA THR A 100 8.09 -8.16 -0.70
C THR A 100 7.97 -6.90 -1.56
N VAL A 101 7.45 -7.10 -2.76
CA VAL A 101 6.98 -6.01 -3.63
C VAL A 101 5.46 -6.15 -3.73
N ASP A 102 4.76 -5.14 -3.22
CA ASP A 102 3.31 -5.09 -3.18
C ASP A 102 2.81 -3.92 -4.01
N VAL A 103 1.82 -4.16 -4.85
CA VAL A 103 1.16 -3.11 -5.62
C VAL A 103 -0.18 -2.82 -4.96
N ASP A 104 -0.35 -1.58 -4.52
CA ASP A 104 -1.59 -1.12 -3.91
C ASP A 104 -2.32 -0.16 -4.82
N VAL A 105 -3.61 -0.38 -5.00
CA VAL A 105 -4.51 0.55 -5.69
C VAL A 105 -5.47 1.09 -4.64
N PHE A 106 -5.59 2.41 -4.58
CA PHE A 106 -6.50 3.09 -3.66
C PHE A 106 -7.49 3.98 -4.41
N SER A 107 -8.71 4.02 -3.95
CA SER A 107 -9.71 4.99 -4.41
C SER A 107 -10.56 5.44 -3.21
N PRO A 108 -10.63 6.75 -2.94
CA PRO A 108 -9.86 7.84 -3.54
C PRO A 108 -8.36 7.78 -3.19
N PRO A 109 -7.52 8.67 -3.75
CA PRO A 109 -6.10 8.71 -3.39
C PRO A 109 -5.87 8.90 -1.90
N ARG A 110 -4.79 8.32 -1.39
CA ARG A 110 -4.39 8.41 0.02
C ARG A 110 -3.82 9.81 0.30
N GLU A 111 -4.65 10.69 0.84
CA GLU A 111 -4.24 12.06 1.20
C GLU A 111 -3.09 12.05 2.21
N ASP A 112 -3.14 11.14 3.18
CA ASP A 112 -2.10 11.03 4.20
C ASP A 112 -0.74 10.63 3.60
N TRP A 113 -0.74 9.84 2.53
CA TRP A 113 0.50 9.49 1.83
C TRP A 113 1.03 10.67 1.03
N LEU A 114 0.14 11.42 0.39
CA LEU A 114 0.52 12.60 -0.41
C LEU A 114 1.05 13.72 0.48
N ASN A 115 0.44 13.90 1.65
CA ASN A 115 0.80 14.95 2.61
C ASN A 115 1.87 14.50 3.60
N LYS A 116 2.26 13.22 3.56
CA LYS A 116 3.24 12.63 4.47
C LYS A 116 2.81 12.76 5.94
N THR A 117 1.51 12.55 6.17
CA THR A 117 0.91 12.58 7.51
C THR A 117 0.51 11.18 7.98
N ASP A 118 1.02 10.14 7.33
CA ASP A 118 0.79 8.74 7.66
C ASP A 118 1.70 8.30 8.82
N ASP A 119 1.48 8.87 9.98
CA ASP A 119 2.35 8.69 11.17
C ASP A 119 2.47 7.22 11.59
N TYR A 120 1.43 6.42 11.36
CA TYR A 120 1.44 5.01 11.73
C TYR A 120 2.55 4.22 11.02
N LEU A 121 3.01 4.71 9.85
CA LEU A 121 4.12 4.10 9.12
C LEU A 121 5.47 4.74 9.46
N ARG A 122 5.46 5.99 9.92
CA ARG A 122 6.70 6.78 10.06
C ARG A 122 7.34 6.70 11.44
N LYS A 123 6.73 5.98 12.35
CA LYS A 123 7.25 5.83 13.71
C LYS A 123 8.14 4.61 13.87
#